data_1120fcb19bf873e7f13def9d8a69d8c1
#
_entry.id   1120fcb19bf873e7f13def9d8a69d8c1
#
_cell.length_a   1.000
_cell.length_b   1.000
_cell.length_c   1.000
_cell.angle_alpha   90.00
_cell.angle_beta   90.00
_cell.angle_gamma   90.00
#
_symmetry.space_group_name_H-M   'P 1'
#
loop_
_entity.id
_entity.type
_entity.pdbx_description
1 polymer ?
#
loop_
_entity_poly.entity_id
_entity_poly.type
_entity_poly.pdbx_seq_one_letter_code
_entity_poly.pdbx_strand_id
1 'polypeptide(L)'
;LLVVSAKRGHEKTVLRDLLDALFPYDNAVSGWFEDGLILVRTSLDLEQIENILITMPIRNILSARYVLGFIEVASLRRLEHEVCKILEHSGVKAARVKVRLSSAVGWSQERYGLLQAALREKGFLVPGGRQVVLEEVGGKIAVTAVLNLWYAGAR
;
A
#
# COMPACT_ATOMS: atom_id res chain seq x y z
N LEU A 1 -3.54 -7.02 4.57
CA LEU A 1 -2.89 -7.39 3.31
C LEU A 1 -1.71 -6.47 3.03
N LEU A 2 -0.57 -7.06 2.72
CA LEU A 2 0.65 -6.35 2.38
C LEU A 2 0.93 -6.55 0.88
N VAL A 3 1.26 -5.47 0.20
CA VAL A 3 1.63 -5.47 -1.22
C VAL A 3 3.10 -5.11 -1.32
N VAL A 4 3.90 -5.98 -1.95
CA VAL A 4 5.35 -5.79 -2.02
C VAL A 4 5.82 -5.84 -3.46
N SER A 5 6.65 -4.87 -3.82
CA SER A 5 7.39 -4.85 -5.07
C SER A 5 8.83 -5.24 -4.76
N ALA A 6 9.34 -6.23 -5.47
CA ALA A 6 10.69 -6.74 -5.28
C ALA A 6 11.54 -6.47 -6.52
N LYS A 7 12.85 -6.47 -6.31
CA LYS A 7 13.81 -6.40 -7.41
C LYS A 7 13.60 -7.60 -8.34
N ARG A 8 13.59 -7.33 -9.63
CA ARG A 8 13.34 -8.35 -10.66
C ARG A 8 14.26 -9.55 -10.50
N GLY A 9 13.67 -10.75 -10.50
CA GLY A 9 14.38 -12.01 -10.32
C GLY A 9 14.51 -12.45 -8.86
N HIS A 10 14.11 -11.60 -7.90
CA HIS A 10 14.23 -11.90 -6.47
C HIS A 10 12.87 -12.12 -5.79
N GLU A 11 11.79 -12.19 -6.55
CA GLU A 11 10.44 -12.24 -6.01
C GLU A 11 10.21 -13.45 -5.09
N LYS A 12 10.67 -14.62 -5.49
CA LYS A 12 10.49 -15.84 -4.70
C LYS A 12 11.24 -15.77 -3.37
N THR A 13 12.48 -15.28 -3.40
CA THR A 13 13.30 -15.13 -2.20
C THR A 13 12.69 -14.11 -1.26
N VAL A 14 12.22 -12.98 -1.79
CA VAL A 14 11.57 -11.93 -0.99
C VAL A 14 10.30 -12.49 -0.33
N LEU A 15 9.47 -13.19 -1.07
CA LEU A 15 8.26 -13.79 -0.49
C LEU A 15 8.60 -14.75 0.64
N ARG A 16 9.56 -15.65 0.42
CA ARG A 16 9.99 -16.59 1.44
C ARG A 16 10.48 -15.86 2.69
N ASP A 17 11.32 -14.84 2.51
CA ASP A 17 11.90 -14.10 3.64
C ASP A 17 10.83 -13.30 4.40
N LEU A 18 9.83 -12.77 3.69
CA LEU A 18 8.68 -12.11 4.32
C LEU A 18 7.89 -13.08 5.18
N LEU A 19 7.56 -14.25 4.65
CA LEU A 19 6.83 -15.25 5.40
C LEU A 19 7.61 -15.72 6.62
N ASP A 20 8.92 -15.93 6.48
CA ASP A 20 9.79 -16.32 7.59
C ASP A 20 9.86 -15.24 8.68
N ALA A 21 9.91 -13.98 8.28
CA ALA A 21 9.97 -12.86 9.23
C ALA A 21 8.67 -12.67 10.01
N LEU A 22 7.53 -12.88 9.35
CA LEU A 22 6.22 -12.63 9.95
C LEU A 22 5.65 -13.85 10.70
N PHE A 23 6.06 -15.06 10.33
CA PHE A 23 5.54 -16.29 10.90
C PHE A 23 5.60 -16.35 12.44
N PRO A 24 6.68 -15.91 13.11
CA PRO A 24 6.72 -15.94 14.57
C PRO A 24 5.62 -15.12 15.24
N TYR A 25 5.06 -14.13 14.54
CA TYR A 25 4.03 -13.22 15.07
C TYR A 25 2.65 -13.52 14.51
N ASP A 26 2.58 -14.26 13.41
CA ASP A 26 1.33 -14.64 12.75
C ASP A 26 1.53 -15.97 12.01
N ASN A 27 1.23 -17.05 12.69
CA ASN A 27 1.45 -18.39 12.15
C ASN A 27 0.51 -18.75 10.99
N ALA A 28 -0.50 -17.94 10.73
CA ALA A 28 -1.41 -18.12 9.61
C ALA A 28 -1.02 -17.27 8.38
N VAL A 29 0.12 -16.58 8.45
CA VAL A 29 0.60 -15.75 7.34
C VAL A 29 0.74 -16.59 6.07
N SER A 30 0.29 -16.02 4.94
CA SER A 30 0.40 -16.67 3.63
C SER A 30 0.68 -15.61 2.57
N GLY A 31 1.19 -16.04 1.43
CA GLY A 31 1.49 -15.12 0.35
C GLY A 31 1.43 -15.77 -1.01
N TRP A 32 1.30 -14.94 -2.03
CA TRP A 32 1.23 -15.38 -3.43
C TRP A 32 1.71 -14.26 -4.35
N PHE A 33 1.83 -14.60 -5.64
CA PHE A 33 2.18 -13.63 -6.68
C PHE A 33 0.94 -13.29 -7.50
N GLU A 34 0.78 -12.02 -7.83
CA GLU A 34 -0.32 -11.56 -8.68
C GLU A 34 0.11 -10.30 -9.42
N ASP A 35 0.03 -10.33 -10.75
CA ASP A 35 0.35 -9.19 -11.63
C ASP A 35 1.72 -8.56 -11.34
N GLY A 36 2.72 -9.39 -11.08
CA GLY A 36 4.08 -8.91 -10.80
C GLY A 36 4.29 -8.41 -9.38
N LEU A 37 3.28 -8.50 -8.54
CA LEU A 37 3.35 -8.11 -7.14
C LEU A 37 3.41 -9.32 -6.24
N ILE A 38 4.02 -9.14 -5.07
CA ILE A 38 3.95 -10.08 -3.97
C ILE A 38 2.85 -9.62 -3.04
N LEU A 39 1.91 -10.51 -2.76
CA LEU A 39 0.81 -10.23 -1.84
C LEU A 39 0.95 -11.11 -0.60
N VAL A 40 0.87 -10.52 0.58
CA VAL A 40 1.00 -11.25 1.85
C VAL A 40 -0.24 -10.97 2.71
N ARG A 41 -0.94 -12.05 3.02
CA ARG A 41 -2.10 -11.98 3.92
C ARG A 41 -1.62 -12.21 5.35
N THR A 42 -1.91 -11.25 6.21
CA THR A 42 -1.52 -11.31 7.61
C THR A 42 -2.52 -10.56 8.47
N SER A 43 -2.68 -10.99 9.71
CA SER A 43 -3.49 -10.30 10.71
C SER A 43 -2.75 -9.15 11.39
N LEU A 44 -1.44 -9.03 11.16
CA LEU A 44 -0.63 -7.96 11.74
C LEU A 44 -1.01 -6.62 11.12
N ASP A 45 -0.97 -5.57 11.94
CA ASP A 45 -1.23 -4.22 11.46
C ASP A 45 0.02 -3.56 10.87
N LEU A 46 -0.16 -2.36 10.31
CA LEU A 46 0.89 -1.61 9.63
C LEU A 46 2.11 -1.40 10.52
N GLU A 47 1.92 -0.96 11.75
CA GLU A 47 3.02 -0.65 12.66
C GLU A 47 3.76 -1.90 13.12
N GLN A 48 3.04 -2.98 13.37
CA GLN A 48 3.64 -4.26 13.74
C GLN A 48 4.54 -4.78 12.62
N ILE A 49 4.04 -4.78 11.37
CA ILE A 49 4.81 -5.24 10.22
C ILE A 49 6.04 -4.35 10.02
N GLU A 50 5.86 -3.05 10.10
CA GLU A 50 6.95 -2.09 9.93
C GLU A 50 8.06 -2.33 10.95
N ASN A 51 7.71 -2.50 12.22
CA ASN A 51 8.67 -2.75 13.28
C ASN A 51 9.42 -4.08 13.08
N ILE A 52 8.71 -5.13 12.65
CA ILE A 52 9.34 -6.42 12.37
C ILE A 52 10.35 -6.29 11.22
N LEU A 53 9.95 -5.63 10.13
CA LEU A 53 10.82 -5.52 8.95
C LEU A 53 11.99 -4.55 9.15
N ILE A 54 11.87 -3.58 10.03
CA ILE A 54 12.99 -2.72 10.41
C ILE A 54 14.03 -3.53 11.21
N THR A 55 13.56 -4.39 12.10
CA THR A 55 14.42 -5.23 12.93
C THR A 55 15.03 -6.38 12.15
N MET A 56 14.30 -6.93 11.18
CA MET A 56 14.74 -8.03 10.32
C MET A 56 14.70 -7.59 8.86
N PRO A 57 15.67 -6.81 8.39
CA PRO A 57 15.65 -6.28 7.02
C PRO A 57 15.69 -7.39 5.98
N ILE A 58 14.86 -7.25 4.96
CA ILE A 58 14.77 -8.19 3.85
C ILE A 58 15.37 -7.53 2.60
N ARG A 59 16.32 -8.22 1.99
CA ARG A 59 16.97 -7.73 0.77
C ARG A 59 16.02 -7.72 -0.41
N ASN A 60 16.26 -6.78 -1.33
CA ASN A 60 15.61 -6.70 -2.64
C ASN A 60 14.14 -6.30 -2.60
N ILE A 61 13.66 -5.78 -1.49
CA ILE A 61 12.38 -5.08 -1.44
C ILE A 61 12.58 -3.68 -2.01
N LEU A 62 11.80 -3.33 -3.02
CA LEU A 62 11.77 -1.97 -3.58
C LEU A 62 10.76 -1.12 -2.84
N SER A 63 9.60 -1.68 -2.49
CA SER A 63 8.56 -0.99 -1.76
C SER A 63 7.65 -2.01 -1.10
N ALA A 64 7.24 -1.73 0.14
CA ALA A 64 6.23 -2.50 0.85
C ALA A 64 5.11 -1.56 1.25
N ARG A 65 3.86 -1.95 0.98
CA ARG A 65 2.69 -1.11 1.17
C ARG A 65 1.60 -1.92 1.88
N TYR A 66 1.02 -1.32 2.90
CA TYR A 66 -0.07 -1.94 3.66
C TYR A 66 -1.42 -1.46 3.12
N VAL A 67 -2.32 -2.38 2.82
CA VAL A 67 -3.64 -2.04 2.29
C VAL A 67 -4.53 -1.54 3.41
N LEU A 68 -4.96 -0.28 3.31
CA LEU A 68 -5.88 0.34 4.26
C LEU A 68 -7.33 0.01 3.92
N GLY A 69 -7.63 -0.19 2.66
CA GLY A 69 -8.96 -0.53 2.19
C GLY A 69 -9.00 -0.65 0.68
N PHE A 70 -10.12 -1.15 0.17
CA PHE A 70 -10.35 -1.33 -1.26
C PHE A 70 -11.54 -0.49 -1.72
N ILE A 71 -11.46 -0.03 -2.96
CA ILE A 71 -12.54 0.68 -3.63
C ILE A 71 -12.87 -0.09 -4.90
N GLU A 72 -14.14 -0.36 -5.13
CA GLU A 72 -14.60 -0.98 -6.37
C GLU A 72 -14.39 -0.03 -7.54
N VAL A 73 -13.95 -0.54 -8.68
CA VAL A 73 -13.75 0.27 -9.89
C VAL A 73 -15.06 0.97 -10.30
N ALA A 74 -16.20 0.31 -10.09
CA ALA A 74 -17.53 0.90 -10.36
C ALA A 74 -17.80 2.15 -9.51
N SER A 75 -17.11 2.33 -8.40
CA SER A 75 -17.24 3.49 -7.50
C SER A 75 -16.22 4.59 -7.80
N LEU A 76 -15.51 4.54 -8.91
CA LEU A 76 -14.44 5.49 -9.24
C LEU A 76 -14.93 6.95 -9.21
N ARG A 77 -16.14 7.22 -9.66
CA ARG A 77 -16.71 8.59 -9.64
C ARG A 77 -16.88 9.15 -8.23
N ARG A 78 -16.84 8.29 -7.20
CA ARG A 78 -16.89 8.66 -5.79
C ARG A 78 -15.54 8.46 -5.10
N LEU A 79 -14.48 8.42 -5.89
CA LEU A 79 -13.14 8.09 -5.40
C LEU A 79 -12.73 8.99 -4.23
N GLU A 80 -12.94 10.30 -4.34
CA GLU A 80 -12.54 11.27 -3.32
C GLU A 80 -13.22 10.95 -1.98
N HIS A 81 -14.50 10.65 -2.03
CA HIS A 81 -15.28 10.30 -0.84
C HIS A 81 -14.81 8.98 -0.23
N GLU A 82 -14.59 7.97 -1.07
CA GLU A 82 -14.16 6.64 -0.62
C GLU A 82 -12.76 6.67 -0.03
N VAL A 83 -11.83 7.40 -0.64
CA VAL A 83 -10.46 7.53 -0.11
C VAL A 83 -10.48 8.24 1.24
N CYS A 84 -11.21 9.35 1.36
CA CYS A 84 -11.33 10.07 2.64
C CYS A 84 -11.90 9.17 3.74
N LYS A 85 -12.92 8.39 3.41
CA LYS A 85 -13.54 7.45 4.33
C LYS A 85 -12.57 6.39 4.83
N ILE A 86 -11.76 5.83 3.93
CA ILE A 86 -10.75 4.83 4.27
C ILE A 86 -9.66 5.46 5.16
N LEU A 87 -9.17 6.64 4.83
CA LEU A 87 -8.15 7.32 5.64
C LEU A 87 -8.67 7.67 7.02
N GLU A 88 -9.91 8.14 7.11
CA GLU A 88 -10.54 8.45 8.38
C GLU A 88 -10.66 7.20 9.27
N HIS A 89 -11.15 6.11 8.70
CA HIS A 89 -11.33 4.86 9.41
C HIS A 89 -10.00 4.26 9.89
N SER A 90 -8.95 4.35 9.07
CA SER A 90 -7.63 3.81 9.41
C SER A 90 -6.83 4.72 10.34
N GLY A 91 -7.21 5.98 10.49
CA GLY A 91 -6.46 6.96 11.26
C GLY A 91 -5.17 7.43 10.60
N VAL A 92 -4.96 7.11 9.32
CA VAL A 92 -3.75 7.46 8.59
C VAL A 92 -3.85 8.87 8.01
N LYS A 93 -2.82 9.68 8.22
CA LYS A 93 -2.65 10.97 7.56
C LYS A 93 -1.58 10.81 6.49
N ALA A 94 -1.80 11.44 5.35
CA ALA A 94 -0.91 11.34 4.19
C ALA A 94 -0.07 12.60 4.06
N ALA A 95 1.23 12.43 3.83
CA ALA A 95 2.07 13.54 3.40
C ALA A 95 1.92 13.74 1.89
N ARG A 96 1.69 12.65 1.17
CA ARG A 96 1.60 12.64 -0.28
C ARG A 96 0.72 11.47 -0.73
N VAL A 97 -0.06 11.70 -1.76
CA VAL A 97 -0.84 10.64 -2.41
C VAL A 97 -0.36 10.47 -3.83
N LYS A 98 0.10 9.28 -4.15
CA LYS A 98 0.53 8.89 -5.49
C LYS A 98 -0.54 7.98 -6.09
N VAL A 99 -0.83 8.17 -7.37
CA VAL A 99 -1.87 7.38 -8.04
C VAL A 99 -1.23 6.58 -9.17
N ARG A 100 -1.45 5.28 -9.14
CA ARG A 100 -0.98 4.32 -10.15
C ARG A 100 -2.17 3.55 -10.70
N LEU A 101 -3.09 4.27 -11.30
CA LEU A 101 -4.28 3.70 -11.92
C LEU A 101 -4.18 3.86 -13.44
N SER A 102 -4.59 2.83 -14.16
CA SER A 102 -4.58 2.86 -15.62
C SER A 102 -5.79 3.63 -16.17
N SER A 103 -5.69 4.05 -17.43
CA SER A 103 -6.83 4.66 -18.12
C SER A 103 -7.99 3.68 -18.30
N ALA A 104 -7.71 2.37 -18.23
CA ALA A 104 -8.74 1.34 -18.34
C ALA A 104 -9.77 1.40 -17.22
N VAL A 105 -9.41 1.92 -16.04
CA VAL A 105 -10.35 2.10 -14.93
C VAL A 105 -11.03 3.49 -14.96
N GLY A 106 -10.73 4.32 -15.95
CA GLY A 106 -11.34 5.65 -16.09
C GLY A 106 -10.58 6.75 -15.35
N TRP A 107 -9.33 6.52 -14.97
CA TRP A 107 -8.53 7.52 -14.27
C TRP A 107 -8.05 8.63 -15.23
N SER A 108 -8.01 9.88 -14.72
CA SER A 108 -7.54 11.04 -15.47
C SER A 108 -6.85 12.05 -14.56
N GLN A 109 -6.07 12.97 -15.15
CA GLN A 109 -5.40 14.04 -14.41
C GLN A 109 -6.41 15.00 -13.73
N GLU A 110 -7.55 15.19 -14.36
CA GLU A 110 -8.61 16.01 -13.77
C GLU A 110 -9.10 15.42 -12.45
N ARG A 111 -9.29 14.11 -12.42
CA ARG A 111 -9.67 13.41 -11.18
C ARG A 111 -8.60 13.49 -10.12
N TYR A 112 -7.34 13.51 -10.52
CA TYR A 112 -6.23 13.69 -9.58
C TYR A 112 -6.34 15.02 -8.85
N GLY A 113 -6.63 16.10 -9.58
CA GLY A 113 -6.82 17.43 -8.98
C GLY A 113 -7.98 17.46 -7.98
N LEU A 114 -9.09 16.80 -8.33
CA LEU A 114 -10.25 16.71 -7.45
C LEU A 114 -9.92 15.94 -6.17
N LEU A 115 -9.19 14.85 -6.29
CA LEU A 115 -8.76 14.04 -5.16
C LEU A 115 -7.87 14.86 -4.21
N GLN A 116 -6.87 15.54 -4.74
CA GLN A 116 -5.95 16.36 -3.96
C GLN A 116 -6.70 17.47 -3.21
N ALA A 117 -7.62 18.14 -3.88
CA ALA A 117 -8.42 19.20 -3.29
C ALA A 117 -9.29 18.67 -2.14
N ALA A 118 -9.93 17.54 -2.32
CA ALA A 118 -10.77 16.93 -1.29
C ALA A 118 -9.97 16.52 -0.06
N LEU A 119 -8.80 15.91 -0.26
CA LEU A 119 -7.93 15.46 0.84
C LEU A 119 -7.39 16.67 1.63
N ARG A 120 -7.02 17.73 0.94
CA ARG A 120 -6.53 18.95 1.58
C ARG A 120 -7.62 19.63 2.39
N GLU A 121 -8.80 19.76 1.82
CA GLU A 121 -9.95 20.40 2.49
C GLU A 121 -10.33 19.67 3.78
N LYS A 122 -10.29 18.36 3.77
CA LYS A 122 -10.66 17.54 4.93
C LYS A 122 -9.50 17.31 5.91
N GLY A 123 -8.33 17.87 5.66
CA GLY A 123 -7.20 17.78 6.56
C GLY A 123 -6.47 16.45 6.56
N PHE A 124 -6.58 15.65 5.50
CA PHE A 124 -5.88 14.38 5.39
C PHE A 124 -4.45 14.53 4.85
N LEU A 125 -4.13 15.65 4.21
CA LEU A 125 -2.76 15.93 3.76
C LEU A 125 -2.02 16.75 4.80
N VAL A 126 -1.01 16.15 5.43
CA VAL A 126 -0.23 16.80 6.48
C VAL A 126 1.26 16.55 6.29
N PRO A 127 2.14 17.53 6.58
CA PRO A 127 3.58 17.30 6.62
C PRO A 127 3.91 16.21 7.65
N GLY A 128 4.83 15.32 7.32
CA GLY A 128 5.22 14.24 8.22
C GLY A 128 4.28 13.03 8.20
N GLY A 129 3.21 13.07 7.42
CA GLY A 129 2.33 11.92 7.22
C GLY A 129 2.99 10.81 6.39
N ARG A 130 2.25 9.76 6.14
CA ARG A 130 2.74 8.64 5.32
C ARG A 130 2.55 8.92 3.83
N GLN A 131 3.38 8.30 3.01
CA GLN A 131 3.10 8.24 1.59
C GLN A 131 1.97 7.23 1.38
N VAL A 132 0.93 7.66 0.67
CA VAL A 132 -0.23 6.83 0.33
C VAL A 132 -0.23 6.60 -1.17
N VAL A 133 -0.51 5.37 -1.59
CA VAL A 133 -0.55 4.99 -3.00
C VAL A 133 -1.91 4.38 -3.31
N LEU A 134 -2.55 4.86 -4.37
CA LEU A 134 -3.73 4.22 -4.95
C LEU A 134 -3.25 3.35 -6.10
N GLU A 135 -3.51 2.05 -6.04
CA GLU A 135 -3.03 1.12 -7.05
C GLU A 135 -4.05 0.02 -7.33
N GLU A 136 -3.97 -0.58 -8.49
CA GLU A 136 -4.86 -1.68 -8.88
C GLU A 136 -4.32 -2.98 -8.33
N VAL A 137 -5.11 -3.66 -7.51
CA VAL A 137 -4.78 -4.96 -6.93
C VAL A 137 -6.02 -5.85 -7.03
N GLY A 138 -5.87 -6.99 -7.69
CA GLY A 138 -6.95 -7.97 -7.80
C GLY A 138 -8.23 -7.43 -8.45
N GLY A 139 -8.10 -6.53 -9.41
CA GLY A 139 -9.26 -5.93 -10.10
C GLY A 139 -9.96 -4.84 -9.30
N LYS A 140 -9.41 -4.44 -8.17
CA LYS A 140 -9.95 -3.36 -7.33
C LYS A 140 -8.90 -2.27 -7.17
N ILE A 141 -9.33 -1.12 -6.65
CA ILE A 141 -8.42 -0.02 -6.31
C ILE A 141 -8.05 -0.17 -4.84
N ALA A 142 -6.78 -0.40 -4.56
CA ALA A 142 -6.27 -0.49 -3.19
C ALA A 142 -5.76 0.89 -2.74
N VAL A 143 -6.18 1.31 -1.56
CA VAL A 143 -5.62 2.47 -0.89
C VAL A 143 -4.56 1.94 0.07
N THR A 144 -3.30 2.25 -0.19
CA THR A 144 -2.17 1.66 0.53
C THR A 144 -1.31 2.71 1.22
N ALA A 145 -0.76 2.36 2.37
CA ALA A 145 0.22 3.19 3.09
C ALA A 145 1.60 2.56 2.95
N VAL A 146 2.58 3.34 2.50
CA VAL A 146 3.94 2.85 2.31
C VAL A 146 4.61 2.66 3.65
N LEU A 147 5.23 1.49 3.86
CA LEU A 147 6.05 1.23 5.03
C LEU A 147 7.34 2.05 4.97
N ASN A 148 7.70 2.65 6.09
CA ASN A 148 8.93 3.44 6.21
C ASN A 148 10.10 2.51 6.54
N LEU A 149 10.57 1.78 5.53
CA LEU A 149 11.70 0.88 5.63
C LEU A 149 12.93 1.61 5.11
N TRP A 150 13.81 2.00 6.01
CA TRP A 150 15.00 2.81 5.66
C TRP A 150 15.92 2.15 4.63
N TYR A 151 15.84 0.83 4.51
CA TYR A 151 16.65 0.09 3.54
C TYR A 151 15.94 -0.12 2.18
N ALA A 152 14.62 0.07 2.11
CA ALA A 152 13.85 -0.15 0.89
C ALA A 152 14.11 0.96 -0.12
N GLY A 153 14.41 0.59 -1.36
CA GLY A 153 14.67 1.55 -2.42
C GLY A 153 15.97 2.35 -2.28
N ALA A 154 16.84 1.97 -1.36
CA ALA A 154 18.10 2.67 -1.10
C ALA A 154 19.21 2.30 -2.08
N ARG A 155 18.87 1.81 -3.26
CA ARG A 155 19.86 1.28 -4.21
C ARG A 155 19.83 1.93 -5.54
#